data_04511de779ec9f861d514bc7f9b4fcb8
#
_entry.id   04511de779ec9f861d514bc7f9b4fcb8
#
_cell.length_a   1.000
_cell.length_b   1.000
_cell.length_c   1.000
_cell.angle_alpha   90.00
_cell.angle_beta   90.00
_cell.angle_gamma   90.00
#
_symmetry.space_group_name_H-M   'P 1'
#
loop_
_entity.id
_entity.type
_entity.pdbx_description
1 polymer ?
#
loop_
_entity_poly.entity_id
_entity_poly.type
_entity_poly.pdbx_seq_one_letter_code
_entity_poly.pdbx_strand_id
1 'polypeptide(L)'
;MPVANPLRIGVLAVQGNFREHAAVLRRLGAEAVEVRLPEELDGLDGLVVPGGESTAISRLMRLYGLEEALRRFTRPVFGTCAGMILLDRNHLDLVDLEVDRNAYGRQVASFEADVELEGDPEPLRGVFIRAPRVREAGPEVEVLAELDGEPVLLRQGRFLVASFHPELTDDTRVHELFLELVRAEAHVGA
;
A
#
# COMPACT_ATOMS: atom_id res chain seq x y z
N MET A 1 -9.34 -23.51 -22.38
CA MET A 1 -9.30 -23.00 -21.00
C MET A 1 -9.79 -21.56 -21.05
N PRO A 2 -10.81 -21.16 -20.30
CA PRO A 2 -11.13 -19.75 -20.19
C PRO A 2 -9.92 -19.04 -19.57
N VAL A 3 -9.39 -18.05 -20.27
CA VAL A 3 -8.39 -17.14 -19.72
C VAL A 3 -9.09 -16.39 -18.59
N ALA A 4 -8.66 -16.55 -17.35
CA ALA A 4 -9.20 -15.80 -16.24
C ALA A 4 -9.05 -14.30 -16.58
N ASN A 5 -10.09 -13.52 -16.38
CA ASN A 5 -10.00 -12.09 -16.57
C ASN A 5 -8.89 -11.52 -15.67
N PRO A 6 -8.09 -10.56 -16.16
CA PRO A 6 -7.08 -9.92 -15.34
C PRO A 6 -7.72 -9.25 -14.12
N LEU A 7 -7.02 -9.28 -12.98
CA LEU A 7 -7.44 -8.54 -11.80
C LEU A 7 -7.48 -7.06 -12.10
N ARG A 8 -8.55 -6.39 -11.70
CA ARG A 8 -8.71 -4.93 -11.85
C ARG A 8 -8.29 -4.25 -10.56
N ILE A 9 -7.14 -3.62 -10.57
CA ILE A 9 -6.55 -2.95 -9.41
C ILE A 9 -6.60 -1.45 -9.61
N GLY A 10 -7.32 -0.76 -8.72
CA GLY A 10 -7.30 0.68 -8.64
C GLY A 10 -5.97 1.19 -8.10
N VAL A 11 -5.52 2.32 -8.58
CA VAL A 11 -4.42 3.08 -8.01
C VAL A 11 -4.91 4.49 -7.78
N LEU A 12 -4.94 4.92 -6.52
CA LEU A 12 -5.38 6.26 -6.16
C LEU A 12 -4.46 7.29 -6.84
N ALA A 13 -5.02 8.09 -7.74
CA ALA A 13 -4.26 8.92 -8.69
C ALA A 13 -4.49 10.43 -8.48
N VAL A 14 -4.72 10.83 -7.23
CA VAL A 14 -4.91 12.25 -6.89
C VAL A 14 -3.59 13.00 -6.73
N GLN A 15 -2.55 12.30 -6.25
CA GLN A 15 -1.19 12.84 -6.09
C GLN A 15 -0.23 11.68 -5.79
N GLY A 16 1.06 11.81 -6.12
CA GLY A 16 2.12 10.87 -5.74
C GLY A 16 2.47 9.84 -6.83
N ASN A 17 3.04 8.71 -6.40
CA ASN A 17 3.67 7.71 -7.28
C ASN A 17 2.68 6.70 -7.88
N PHE A 18 1.52 7.15 -8.29
CA PHE A 18 0.49 6.25 -8.83
C PHE A 18 0.88 5.63 -10.18
N ARG A 19 1.64 6.32 -11.00
CA ARG A 19 2.08 5.81 -12.32
C ARG A 19 3.06 4.66 -12.18
N GLU A 20 3.98 4.76 -11.22
CA GLU A 20 4.99 3.74 -10.93
C GLU A 20 4.32 2.46 -10.42
N HIS A 21 3.36 2.56 -9.50
CA HIS A 21 2.57 1.42 -9.06
C HIS A 21 1.77 0.79 -10.21
N ALA A 22 1.12 1.60 -11.04
CA ALA A 22 0.38 1.13 -12.21
C ALA A 22 1.29 0.36 -13.19
N ALA A 23 2.51 0.83 -13.40
CA ALA A 23 3.48 0.15 -14.26
C ALA A 23 3.86 -1.24 -13.72
N VAL A 24 4.11 -1.37 -12.41
CA VAL A 24 4.40 -2.67 -11.78
C VAL A 24 3.22 -3.62 -11.91
N LEU A 25 2.01 -3.16 -11.59
CA LEU A 25 0.79 -3.97 -11.68
C LEU A 25 0.57 -4.51 -13.11
N ARG A 26 0.78 -3.66 -14.12
CA ARG A 26 0.68 -4.08 -15.54
C ARG A 26 1.74 -5.11 -15.92
N ARG A 27 2.98 -4.97 -15.44
CA ARG A 27 4.02 -5.99 -15.63
C ARG A 27 3.62 -7.34 -15.04
N LEU A 28 2.88 -7.34 -13.95
CA LEU A 28 2.37 -8.54 -13.29
C LEU A 28 1.05 -9.08 -13.90
N GLY A 29 0.58 -8.48 -14.98
CA GLY A 29 -0.60 -8.93 -15.72
C GLY A 29 -1.94 -8.44 -15.17
N ALA A 30 -1.94 -7.49 -14.23
CA ALA A 30 -3.16 -6.85 -13.74
C ALA A 30 -3.57 -5.67 -14.65
N GLU A 31 -4.87 -5.37 -14.68
CA GLU A 31 -5.39 -4.12 -15.21
C GLU A 31 -5.28 -3.05 -14.14
N ALA A 32 -4.48 -2.02 -14.36
CA ALA A 32 -4.35 -0.89 -13.44
C ALA A 32 -5.29 0.24 -13.84
N VAL A 33 -6.17 0.63 -12.92
CA VAL A 33 -7.18 1.68 -13.10
C VAL A 33 -6.83 2.88 -12.24
N GLU A 34 -6.60 4.04 -12.84
CA GLU A 34 -6.38 5.27 -12.08
C GLU A 34 -7.69 5.75 -11.44
N VAL A 35 -7.69 5.92 -10.11
CA VAL A 35 -8.86 6.33 -9.33
C VAL A 35 -8.69 7.76 -8.84
N ARG A 36 -9.62 8.62 -9.23
CA ARG A 36 -9.72 10.03 -8.79
C ARG A 36 -11.07 10.37 -8.18
N LEU A 37 -12.09 9.57 -8.47
CA LEU A 37 -13.47 9.78 -8.03
C LEU A 37 -14.02 8.52 -7.36
N PRO A 38 -14.97 8.65 -6.41
CA PRO A 38 -15.54 7.52 -5.69
C PRO A 38 -16.14 6.42 -6.56
N GLU A 39 -16.84 6.79 -7.62
CA GLU A 39 -17.49 5.85 -8.55
C GLU A 39 -16.50 4.96 -9.31
N GLU A 40 -15.24 5.37 -9.40
CA GLU A 40 -14.18 4.58 -10.05
C GLU A 40 -13.69 3.42 -9.20
N LEU A 41 -14.11 3.34 -7.93
CA LEU A 41 -13.86 2.19 -7.05
C LEU A 41 -14.77 0.99 -7.37
N ASP A 42 -15.86 1.22 -8.09
CA ASP A 42 -16.81 0.17 -8.41
C ASP A 42 -16.20 -0.89 -9.34
N GLY A 43 -16.39 -2.15 -8.99
CA GLY A 43 -15.90 -3.28 -9.79
C GLY A 43 -14.39 -3.51 -9.74
N LEU A 44 -13.67 -2.87 -8.81
CA LEU A 44 -12.27 -3.15 -8.55
C LEU A 44 -12.11 -4.39 -7.66
N ASP A 45 -11.04 -5.14 -7.90
CA ASP A 45 -10.66 -6.29 -7.06
C ASP A 45 -9.75 -5.89 -5.89
N GLY A 46 -9.09 -4.75 -5.99
CA GLY A 46 -8.23 -4.19 -4.95
C GLY A 46 -7.85 -2.74 -5.25
N LEU A 47 -7.21 -2.08 -4.29
CA LEU A 47 -6.80 -0.68 -4.40
C LEU A 47 -5.39 -0.47 -3.84
N VAL A 48 -4.57 0.28 -4.56
CA VAL A 48 -3.28 0.80 -4.08
C VAL A 48 -3.45 2.27 -3.71
N VAL A 49 -3.01 2.63 -2.50
CA VAL A 49 -2.88 4.02 -2.02
C VAL A 49 -1.39 4.37 -2.02
N PRO A 50 -0.91 5.11 -3.03
CA PRO A 50 0.52 5.32 -3.24
C PRO A 50 1.14 6.29 -2.25
N GLY A 51 2.47 6.30 -2.22
CA GLY A 51 3.26 7.33 -1.58
C GLY A 51 3.17 8.67 -2.30
N GLY A 52 3.48 9.71 -1.58
CA GLY A 52 3.43 11.09 -2.02
C GLY A 52 3.44 12.01 -0.80
N GLU A 53 2.83 13.18 -0.90
CA GLU A 53 2.69 14.08 0.24
C GLU A 53 1.34 13.78 0.94
N SER A 54 1.40 13.23 2.15
CA SER A 54 0.21 12.71 2.85
C SER A 54 -0.86 13.77 3.12
N THR A 55 -0.46 14.99 3.44
CA THR A 55 -1.40 16.10 3.68
C THR A 55 -2.13 16.51 2.40
N ALA A 56 -1.42 16.57 1.28
CA ALA A 56 -2.01 16.88 -0.02
C ALA A 56 -2.98 15.77 -0.47
N ILE A 57 -2.58 14.50 -0.33
CA ILE A 57 -3.43 13.35 -0.67
C ILE A 57 -4.69 13.36 0.19
N SER A 58 -4.57 13.50 1.51
CA SER A 58 -5.71 13.55 2.43
C SER A 58 -6.68 14.70 2.09
N ARG A 59 -6.15 15.88 1.80
CA ARG A 59 -6.97 17.03 1.40
C ARG A 59 -7.75 16.78 0.11
N LEU A 60 -7.10 16.21 -0.90
CA LEU A 60 -7.74 15.88 -2.17
C LEU A 60 -8.76 14.75 -2.03
N MET A 61 -8.47 13.73 -1.22
CA MET A 61 -9.42 12.67 -0.91
C MET A 61 -10.71 13.20 -0.28
N ARG A 62 -10.60 14.13 0.68
CA ARG A 62 -11.77 14.80 1.27
C ARG A 62 -12.55 15.61 0.25
N LEU A 63 -11.83 16.40 -0.54
CA LEU A 63 -12.45 17.26 -1.55
C LEU A 63 -13.28 16.46 -2.56
N TYR A 64 -12.81 15.28 -2.95
CA TYR A 64 -13.47 14.41 -3.92
C TYR A 64 -14.36 13.33 -3.30
N GLY A 65 -14.52 13.28 -1.98
CA GLY A 65 -15.34 12.27 -1.29
C GLY A 65 -14.73 10.87 -1.22
N LEU A 66 -13.44 10.74 -1.50
CA LEU A 66 -12.73 9.46 -1.53
C LEU A 66 -12.46 8.87 -0.15
N GLU A 67 -12.34 9.69 0.90
CA GLU A 67 -12.15 9.17 2.27
C GLU A 67 -13.32 8.29 2.70
N GLU A 68 -14.54 8.78 2.52
CA GLU A 68 -15.75 8.03 2.87
C GLU A 68 -15.95 6.82 1.96
N ALA A 69 -15.65 6.95 0.68
CA ALA A 69 -15.70 5.85 -0.27
C ALA A 69 -14.69 4.75 0.09
N LEU A 70 -13.48 5.12 0.52
CA LEU A 70 -12.45 4.17 0.95
C LEU A 70 -12.84 3.44 2.25
N ARG A 71 -13.49 4.11 3.19
CA ARG A 71 -14.02 3.46 4.40
C ARG A 71 -15.08 2.39 4.09
N ARG A 72 -15.83 2.57 3.02
CA ARG A 72 -16.83 1.59 2.55
C ARG A 72 -16.27 0.53 1.61
N PHE A 73 -15.07 0.72 1.10
CA PHE A 73 -14.43 -0.19 0.17
C PHE A 73 -14.07 -1.50 0.88
N THR A 74 -14.55 -2.64 0.35
CA THR A 74 -14.45 -3.94 1.02
C THR A 74 -13.37 -4.86 0.46
N ARG A 75 -12.73 -4.46 -0.63
CA ARG A 75 -11.65 -5.23 -1.26
C ARG A 75 -10.30 -4.92 -0.63
N PRO A 76 -9.26 -5.76 -0.87
CA PRO A 76 -7.93 -5.50 -0.34
C PRO A 76 -7.36 -4.14 -0.73
N VAL A 77 -6.64 -3.54 0.22
CA VAL A 77 -6.00 -2.23 0.05
C VAL A 77 -4.52 -2.33 0.39
N PHE A 78 -3.67 -1.78 -0.46
CA PHE A 78 -2.23 -1.69 -0.27
C PHE A 78 -1.79 -0.22 -0.18
N GLY A 79 -1.28 0.17 0.99
CA GLY A 79 -0.77 1.53 1.23
C GLY A 79 0.75 1.56 1.34
N THR A 80 1.42 2.45 0.60
CA THR A 80 2.87 2.63 0.67
C THR A 80 3.23 4.04 1.12
N CYS A 81 4.19 4.17 2.03
CA CYS A 81 4.70 5.44 2.54
C CYS A 81 3.55 6.35 3.03
N ALA A 82 3.20 7.41 2.31
CA ALA A 82 2.05 8.25 2.63
C ALA A 82 0.74 7.44 2.69
N GLY A 83 0.58 6.42 1.86
CA GLY A 83 -0.57 5.51 1.91
C GLY A 83 -0.67 4.76 3.24
N MET A 84 0.45 4.33 3.81
CA MET A 84 0.49 3.73 5.16
C MET A 84 0.04 4.73 6.23
N ILE A 85 0.51 5.98 6.15
CA ILE A 85 0.11 7.06 7.06
C ILE A 85 -1.41 7.30 6.99
N LEU A 86 -1.97 7.35 5.78
CA LEU A 86 -3.39 7.62 5.59
C LEU A 86 -4.30 6.52 6.13
N LEU A 87 -3.83 5.28 6.18
CA LEU A 87 -4.60 4.14 6.66
C LEU A 87 -4.55 3.95 8.19
N ASP A 88 -3.64 4.65 8.89
CA ASP A 88 -3.42 4.48 10.33
C ASP A 88 -4.58 4.97 11.21
N ARG A 89 -4.47 4.73 12.52
CA ARG A 89 -5.47 5.12 13.54
C ARG A 89 -5.79 6.62 13.54
N ASN A 90 -4.82 7.46 13.23
CA ASN A 90 -4.94 8.92 13.32
C ASN A 90 -5.54 9.57 12.08
N HIS A 91 -5.76 8.79 11.01
CA HIS A 91 -6.32 9.26 9.75
C HIS A 91 -7.60 8.52 9.38
N LEU A 92 -7.55 7.52 8.49
CA LEU A 92 -8.75 6.79 8.07
C LEU A 92 -9.19 5.70 9.08
N ASP A 93 -8.32 5.33 10.01
CA ASP A 93 -8.54 4.30 11.03
C ASP A 93 -8.97 2.95 10.42
N LEU A 94 -8.27 2.53 9.38
CA LEU A 94 -8.51 1.26 8.69
C LEU A 94 -7.52 0.18 9.08
N VAL A 95 -6.33 0.55 9.55
CA VAL A 95 -5.30 -0.35 10.06
C VAL A 95 -4.93 0.06 11.46
N ASP A 96 -4.82 -0.92 12.35
CA ASP A 96 -4.53 -0.72 13.78
C ASP A 96 -3.04 -0.43 14.02
N LEU A 97 -2.58 0.68 13.44
CA LEU A 97 -1.22 1.20 13.52
C LEU A 97 -1.22 2.64 14.02
N GLU A 98 -0.21 2.99 14.79
CA GLU A 98 0.20 4.37 15.00
C GLU A 98 1.53 4.61 14.27
N VAL A 99 1.54 5.60 13.39
CA VAL A 99 2.67 5.88 12.51
C VAL A 99 3.20 7.29 12.76
N ASP A 100 4.53 7.40 12.92
CA ASP A 100 5.22 8.68 12.99
C ASP A 100 5.79 9.04 11.61
N ARG A 101 5.23 10.06 10.99
CA ARG A 101 5.68 10.56 9.68
C ARG A 101 6.92 11.43 9.75
N ASN A 102 7.32 11.91 10.94
CA ASN A 102 8.46 12.80 11.16
C ASN A 102 9.61 12.15 11.93
N ALA A 103 9.61 10.83 12.05
CA ALA A 103 10.52 10.09 12.92
C ALA A 103 12.01 10.32 12.63
N TYR A 104 12.36 10.68 11.40
CA TYR A 104 13.75 10.92 11.00
C TYR A 104 14.13 12.41 10.98
N GLY A 105 13.24 13.32 11.41
CA GLY A 105 13.48 14.75 11.41
C GLY A 105 13.44 15.40 10.01
N ARG A 106 13.75 16.70 9.94
CA ARG A 106 13.67 17.48 8.68
C ARG A 106 14.78 17.17 7.66
N GLN A 107 15.81 16.43 8.05
CA GLN A 107 17.01 16.18 7.24
C GLN A 107 17.16 14.74 6.78
N VAL A 108 16.11 13.95 6.77
CA VAL A 108 16.26 12.57 6.39
C VAL A 108 16.42 12.42 4.92
N ALA A 109 17.64 12.05 4.63
CA ALA A 109 18.03 11.56 3.32
C ALA A 109 17.20 10.32 2.95
N SER A 110 16.88 10.21 1.69
CA SER A 110 16.46 8.96 1.08
C SER A 110 17.62 7.97 1.14
N PHE A 111 17.32 6.72 1.42
CA PHE A 111 18.32 5.65 1.42
C PHE A 111 17.73 4.37 0.84
N GLU A 112 18.60 3.46 0.45
CA GLU A 112 18.24 2.12 0.04
C GLU A 112 18.81 1.13 1.04
N ALA A 113 18.07 0.08 1.34
CA ALA A 113 18.48 -0.97 2.26
C ALA A 113 17.93 -2.32 1.82
N ASP A 114 18.62 -3.37 2.24
CA ASP A 114 18.12 -4.73 2.13
C ASP A 114 17.16 -4.99 3.29
N VAL A 115 15.94 -5.42 2.99
CA VAL A 115 14.87 -5.68 3.93
C VAL A 115 14.62 -7.18 4.00
N GLU A 116 14.65 -7.74 5.18
CA GLU A 116 14.38 -9.16 5.40
C GLU A 116 12.87 -9.43 5.33
N LEU A 117 12.46 -10.21 4.34
CA LEU A 117 11.09 -10.67 4.19
C LEU A 117 10.92 -12.02 4.90
N GLU A 118 9.91 -12.12 5.76
CA GLU A 118 9.60 -13.35 6.48
C GLU A 118 9.33 -14.51 5.50
N GLY A 119 10.06 -15.61 5.68
CA GLY A 119 9.91 -16.82 4.86
C GLY A 119 10.61 -16.77 3.50
N ASP A 120 11.28 -15.69 3.15
CA ASP A 120 12.07 -15.58 1.92
C ASP A 120 13.57 -15.51 2.26
N PRO A 121 14.43 -16.39 1.69
CA PRO A 121 15.87 -16.36 1.95
C PRO A 121 16.59 -15.17 1.30
N GLU A 122 15.96 -14.52 0.32
CA GLU A 122 16.55 -13.37 -0.37
C GLU A 122 15.94 -12.05 0.12
N PRO A 123 16.78 -11.08 0.55
CA PRO A 123 16.25 -9.79 1.00
C PRO A 123 15.61 -9.02 -0.15
N LEU A 124 14.62 -8.19 0.20
CA LEU A 124 14.04 -7.20 -0.69
C LEU A 124 14.93 -5.96 -0.76
N ARG A 125 15.03 -5.34 -1.93
CA ARG A 125 15.60 -4.01 -2.03
C ARG A 125 14.54 -2.95 -1.69
N GLY A 126 14.67 -2.30 -0.55
CA GLY A 126 13.79 -1.24 -0.09
C GLY A 126 14.32 0.14 -0.43
N VAL A 127 13.49 1.00 -1.04
CA VAL A 127 13.76 2.42 -1.24
C VAL A 127 12.95 3.22 -0.23
N PHE A 128 13.64 3.92 0.65
CA PHE A 128 13.07 4.71 1.73
C PHE A 128 13.25 6.20 1.43
N ILE A 129 12.14 6.92 1.30
CA ILE A 129 12.13 8.37 1.03
C ILE A 129 11.29 9.03 2.11
N ARG A 130 11.93 9.69 3.08
CA ARG A 130 11.26 10.26 4.24
C ARG A 130 10.21 9.30 4.83
N ALA A 131 10.63 8.05 5.00
CA ALA A 131 9.76 6.95 5.36
C ALA A 131 9.13 7.16 6.76
N PRO A 132 7.84 6.84 6.91
CA PRO A 132 7.22 6.81 8.23
C PRO A 132 7.78 5.63 9.05
N ARG A 133 7.69 5.75 10.37
CA ARG A 133 8.02 4.66 11.31
C ARG A 133 6.79 4.21 12.06
N VAL A 134 6.66 2.93 12.25
CA VAL A 134 5.62 2.36 13.12
C VAL A 134 6.00 2.61 14.57
N ARG A 135 5.15 3.32 15.31
CA ARG A 135 5.28 3.50 16.76
C ARG A 135 4.62 2.37 17.53
N GLU A 136 3.45 1.98 17.10
CA GLU A 136 2.64 0.96 17.73
C GLU A 136 1.86 0.18 16.68
N ALA A 137 1.79 -1.13 16.87
CA ALA A 137 0.97 -2.04 16.07
C ALA A 137 0.04 -2.82 17.00
N GLY A 138 -1.23 -2.92 16.63
CA GLY A 138 -2.21 -3.71 17.36
C GLY A 138 -1.95 -5.21 17.26
N PRO A 139 -2.62 -6.03 18.11
CA PRO A 139 -2.34 -7.46 18.22
C PRO A 139 -2.72 -8.28 16.97
N GLU A 140 -3.59 -7.75 16.12
CA GLU A 140 -4.02 -8.39 14.86
C GLU A 140 -3.11 -8.03 13.67
N VAL A 141 -2.11 -7.18 13.88
CA VAL A 141 -1.19 -6.74 12.83
C VAL A 141 0.00 -7.70 12.77
N GLU A 142 0.20 -8.31 11.61
CA GLU A 142 1.33 -9.18 11.31
C GLU A 142 2.49 -8.37 10.72
N VAL A 143 3.70 -8.60 11.20
CA VAL A 143 4.93 -8.03 10.63
C VAL A 143 5.47 -9.01 9.60
N LEU A 144 5.56 -8.59 8.33
CA LEU A 144 6.03 -9.41 7.22
C LEU A 144 7.50 -9.11 6.86
N ALA A 145 7.99 -7.91 7.16
CA ALA A 145 9.38 -7.55 6.94
C ALA A 145 9.85 -6.50 7.94
N GLU A 146 11.12 -6.57 8.29
CA GLU A 146 11.78 -5.65 9.20
C GLU A 146 13.07 -5.10 8.59
N LEU A 147 13.45 -3.90 9.04
CA LEU A 147 14.73 -3.29 8.80
C LEU A 147 15.31 -2.87 10.15
N ASP A 148 16.47 -3.43 10.53
CA ASP A 148 17.11 -3.16 11.81
C ASP A 148 16.18 -3.34 13.03
N GLY A 149 15.29 -4.35 12.97
CA GLY A 149 14.32 -4.65 14.01
C GLY A 149 13.07 -3.75 14.01
N GLU A 150 12.91 -2.88 13.03
CA GLU A 150 11.73 -2.04 12.87
C GLU A 150 10.80 -2.59 11.79
N PRO A 151 9.50 -2.70 12.08
CA PRO A 151 8.53 -3.15 11.07
C PRO A 151 8.45 -2.19 9.88
N VAL A 152 8.58 -2.71 8.67
CA VAL A 152 8.53 -1.92 7.44
C VAL A 152 7.52 -2.44 6.41
N LEU A 153 7.06 -3.70 6.57
CA LEU A 153 5.98 -4.29 5.79
C LEU A 153 5.06 -5.04 6.75
N LEU A 154 3.79 -4.68 6.79
CA LEU A 154 2.82 -5.21 7.74
C LEU A 154 1.50 -5.54 7.03
N ARG A 155 0.75 -6.47 7.63
CA ARG A 155 -0.56 -6.88 7.15
C ARG A 155 -1.55 -6.93 8.31
N GLN A 156 -2.77 -6.48 8.05
CA GLN A 156 -3.92 -6.72 8.92
C GLN A 156 -5.13 -7.06 8.06
N GLY A 157 -5.58 -8.32 8.10
CA GLY A 157 -6.68 -8.78 7.27
C GLY A 157 -6.44 -8.50 5.78
N ARG A 158 -7.31 -7.70 5.19
CA ARG A 158 -7.25 -7.30 3.77
C ARG A 158 -6.34 -6.09 3.49
N PHE A 159 -5.67 -5.56 4.50
CA PHE A 159 -4.77 -4.41 4.37
C PHE A 159 -3.31 -4.84 4.38
N LEU A 160 -2.56 -4.37 3.41
CA LEU A 160 -1.10 -4.48 3.32
C LEU A 160 -0.52 -3.07 3.36
N VAL A 161 0.48 -2.82 4.19
CA VAL A 161 1.13 -1.50 4.30
C VAL A 161 2.64 -1.62 4.32
N ALA A 162 3.32 -0.70 3.65
CA ALA A 162 4.76 -0.61 3.60
C ALA A 162 5.23 0.82 3.89
N SER A 163 6.31 0.95 4.65
CA SER A 163 6.94 2.26 4.89
C SER A 163 7.86 2.71 3.76
N PHE A 164 8.24 1.80 2.86
CA PHE A 164 9.13 2.03 1.73
C PHE A 164 8.38 2.05 0.40
N HIS A 165 9.12 2.26 -0.69
CA HIS A 165 8.60 2.40 -2.06
C HIS A 165 8.96 1.18 -2.93
N PRO A 166 8.19 0.09 -2.91
CA PRO A 166 8.46 -1.08 -3.75
C PRO A 166 8.28 -0.80 -5.25
N GLU A 167 7.53 0.23 -5.59
CA GLU A 167 7.30 0.66 -6.97
C GLU A 167 8.51 1.32 -7.64
N LEU A 168 9.53 1.68 -6.86
CA LEU A 168 10.76 2.32 -7.35
C LEU A 168 11.93 1.34 -7.57
N THR A 169 11.66 0.04 -7.46
CA THR A 169 12.62 -1.03 -7.73
C THR A 169 12.08 -1.99 -8.78
N ASP A 170 12.94 -2.86 -9.31
CA ASP A 170 12.53 -3.95 -10.19
C ASP A 170 12.02 -5.19 -9.43
N ASP A 171 12.12 -5.17 -8.09
CA ASP A 171 11.63 -6.23 -7.24
C ASP A 171 10.09 -6.17 -7.11
N THR A 172 9.40 -7.12 -7.68
CA THR A 172 7.93 -7.16 -7.75
C THR A 172 7.28 -7.90 -6.59
N ARG A 173 8.07 -8.51 -5.68
CA ARG A 173 7.55 -9.44 -4.66
C ARG A 173 6.51 -8.81 -3.73
N VAL A 174 6.62 -7.54 -3.37
CA VAL A 174 5.62 -6.86 -2.51
C VAL A 174 4.30 -6.68 -3.24
N HIS A 175 4.33 -6.29 -4.51
CA HIS A 175 3.11 -6.21 -5.33
C HIS A 175 2.51 -7.60 -5.61
N GLU A 176 3.35 -8.63 -5.77
CA GLU A 176 2.89 -10.01 -5.90
C GLU A 176 2.16 -10.47 -4.63
N LEU A 177 2.70 -10.18 -3.43
CA LEU A 177 2.01 -10.42 -2.15
C LEU A 177 0.63 -9.76 -2.11
N PHE A 178 0.54 -8.52 -2.58
CA PHE A 178 -0.75 -7.82 -2.65
C PHE A 178 -1.72 -8.51 -3.62
N LEU A 179 -1.26 -8.90 -4.81
CA LEU A 179 -2.11 -9.61 -5.77
C LEU A 179 -2.54 -10.99 -5.27
N GLU A 180 -1.68 -11.69 -4.52
CA GLU A 180 -2.06 -12.94 -3.84
C GLU A 180 -3.17 -12.70 -2.81
N LEU A 181 -3.08 -11.64 -2.02
CA LEU A 181 -4.11 -11.24 -1.07
C LEU A 181 -5.44 -10.94 -1.79
N VAL A 182 -5.40 -10.25 -2.91
CA VAL A 182 -6.57 -9.98 -3.75
C VAL A 182 -7.20 -11.27 -4.27
N ARG A 183 -6.40 -12.21 -4.76
CA ARG A 183 -6.89 -13.52 -5.24
C ARG A 183 -7.51 -14.35 -4.12
N ALA A 184 -6.90 -14.35 -2.94
CA ALA A 184 -7.42 -15.09 -1.77
C ALA A 184 -8.80 -14.56 -1.35
N GLU A 185 -9.00 -13.25 -1.29
CA GLU A 185 -10.29 -12.63 -0.97
C GLU A 185 -11.36 -12.91 -2.04
N ALA A 186 -11.00 -12.94 -3.31
CA ALA A 186 -11.92 -13.26 -4.40
C ALA A 186 -12.46 -14.70 -4.30
N HIS A 187 -11.68 -15.65 -3.78
CA HIS A 187 -12.11 -17.05 -3.59
C HIS A 187 -13.03 -17.24 -2.38
N VAL A 188 -12.94 -16.39 -1.36
CA VAL A 188 -13.79 -16.45 -0.15
C VAL A 188 -15.20 -15.88 -0.43
N GLY A 189 -15.32 -14.94 -1.40
CA GLY A 189 -16.58 -14.32 -1.79
C GLY A 189 -17.37 -15.02 -2.91
N ALA A 190 -16.88 -16.16 -3.37
CA ALA A 190 -17.51 -16.93 -4.44
C ALA A 190 -18.39 -18.07 -3.90
#